data_77a4872d6f5efce4209e37e0eeb64451
#
_entry.id   77a4872d6f5efce4209e37e0eeb64451
#
_cell.length_a   1.000
_cell.length_b   1.000
_cell.length_c   1.000
_cell.angle_alpha   90.00
_cell.angle_beta   90.00
_cell.angle_gamma   90.00
#
_symmetry.space_group_name_H-M   'P 1'
#
loop_
_entity.id
_entity.type
_entity.pdbx_description
1 polymer ?
#
loop_
_entity_poly.entity_id
_entity_poly.type
_entity_poly.pdbx_seq_one_letter_code
_entity_poly.pdbx_strand_id
1 'polypeptide(L)'
;SFSKFWSSDGCYCLKHNSLINNRYLYFSLIGFQDFLRSRVRVAGIPTLDAKVINSIKIPIPCPDNPKKSLEIQAEIVRILDAMTAHTAELTAELTAELTARKKQYDYYRDKLLSFEEGEVEWKAIEDVFDIFAGGDVPKEDFSESKTEEYNIPILSNGIDEKSLYGWTNKAKIEKPSLTVSARGTIGWTSYRDQPFFPIVRLIVLTPKIKINLKYVYYFMKTIEKKYKVQEAGIPQLTKPMIKDIKIPIPYPADEDKSLEAQNQIVAILDKFDALTASITEGLPREIELRQKQYAYYRDLL
;
A
#
# COMPACT_ATOMS: atom_id res chain seq x y z
N SER A 1 -23.41 28.82 -18.81
CA SER A 1 -22.52 29.18 -19.93
C SER A 1 -21.73 27.95 -20.35
N PHE A 2 -21.95 27.49 -21.59
CA PHE A 2 -21.15 26.40 -22.15
C PHE A 2 -19.74 26.93 -22.42
N SER A 3 -18.73 26.49 -21.62
CA SER A 3 -17.34 26.75 -21.95
C SER A 3 -16.97 25.94 -23.19
N LYS A 4 -16.51 26.61 -24.23
CA LYS A 4 -15.92 25.94 -25.40
C LYS A 4 -14.66 25.23 -24.95
N PHE A 5 -14.47 23.99 -25.38
CA PHE A 5 -13.23 23.22 -25.11
C PHE A 5 -12.68 22.66 -26.41
N TRP A 6 -11.40 22.38 -26.40
CA TRP A 6 -10.70 21.72 -27.50
C TRP A 6 -10.39 20.28 -27.08
N SER A 7 -10.74 19.30 -27.91
CA SER A 7 -10.33 17.91 -27.69
C SER A 7 -9.09 17.59 -28.48
N SER A 8 -8.07 17.02 -27.83
CA SER A 8 -6.86 16.51 -28.51
C SER A 8 -7.12 15.09 -29.06
N ASP A 9 -6.16 14.59 -29.86
CA ASP A 9 -6.18 13.21 -30.34
C ASP A 9 -6.31 12.21 -29.20
N GLY A 10 -7.07 11.14 -29.42
CA GLY A 10 -7.35 10.10 -28.42
C GLY A 10 -8.58 10.37 -27.54
N CYS A 11 -9.30 11.48 -27.73
CA CYS A 11 -10.55 11.79 -27.03
C CYS A 11 -11.75 11.69 -27.95
N TYR A 12 -12.80 10.97 -27.53
CA TYR A 12 -14.09 10.97 -28.21
C TYR A 12 -15.04 11.97 -27.56
N CYS A 13 -15.59 12.88 -28.37
CA CYS A 13 -16.63 13.81 -27.94
C CYS A 13 -18.00 13.22 -28.28
N LEU A 14 -18.81 12.97 -27.25
CA LEU A 14 -20.17 12.47 -27.40
C LEU A 14 -21.15 13.65 -27.38
N LYS A 15 -21.92 13.82 -28.44
CA LYS A 15 -23.02 14.81 -28.51
C LYS A 15 -24.34 14.11 -28.22
N HIS A 16 -25.04 14.59 -27.19
CA HIS A 16 -26.38 14.09 -26.89
C HIS A 16 -27.44 14.80 -27.78
N ASN A 17 -28.56 14.13 -27.98
CA ASN A 17 -29.74 14.72 -28.61
C ASN A 17 -30.70 15.26 -27.53
N SER A 18 -31.87 15.78 -27.97
CA SER A 18 -32.88 16.34 -27.06
C SER A 18 -33.62 15.32 -26.20
N LEU A 19 -33.42 14.02 -26.42
CA LEU A 19 -34.09 12.94 -25.68
C LEU A 19 -33.27 12.46 -24.44
N ILE A 20 -32.03 12.89 -24.30
CA ILE A 20 -31.17 12.48 -23.23
C ILE A 20 -30.54 13.67 -22.49
N ASN A 21 -30.60 13.62 -21.17
CA ASN A 21 -29.89 14.55 -20.30
C ASN A 21 -28.39 14.25 -20.36
N ASN A 22 -27.55 15.26 -20.59
CA ASN A 22 -26.11 15.11 -20.73
C ASN A 22 -25.45 14.53 -19.47
N ARG A 23 -25.91 14.91 -18.28
CA ARG A 23 -25.37 14.40 -17.01
C ARG A 23 -25.83 12.97 -16.75
N TYR A 24 -27.05 12.60 -17.18
CA TYR A 24 -27.51 11.22 -17.17
C TYR A 24 -26.67 10.32 -18.09
N LEU A 25 -26.36 10.79 -19.31
CA LEU A 25 -25.45 10.08 -20.22
C LEU A 25 -24.07 9.87 -19.56
N TYR A 26 -23.55 10.88 -18.90
CA TYR A 26 -22.28 10.77 -18.16
C TYR A 26 -22.30 9.66 -17.10
N PHE A 27 -23.32 9.61 -16.26
CA PHE A 27 -23.42 8.56 -15.23
C PHE A 27 -23.63 7.17 -15.84
N SER A 28 -24.45 7.06 -16.89
CA SER A 28 -24.63 5.80 -17.61
C SER A 28 -23.29 5.28 -18.17
N LEU A 29 -22.48 6.15 -18.76
CA LEU A 29 -21.17 5.75 -19.31
C LEU A 29 -20.16 5.36 -18.22
N ILE A 30 -20.22 5.97 -17.03
CA ILE A 30 -19.40 5.55 -15.90
C ILE A 30 -19.71 4.10 -15.49
N GLY A 31 -20.97 3.68 -15.51
CA GLY A 31 -21.36 2.29 -15.26
C GLY A 31 -20.76 1.29 -16.24
N PHE A 32 -20.42 1.73 -17.46
CA PHE A 32 -19.73 0.91 -18.47
C PHE A 32 -18.18 0.97 -18.42
N GLN A 33 -17.60 1.61 -17.41
CA GLN A 33 -16.15 1.88 -17.40
C GLN A 33 -15.30 0.59 -17.45
N ASP A 34 -15.69 -0.43 -16.72
CA ASP A 34 -14.97 -1.72 -16.72
C ASP A 34 -15.14 -2.46 -18.04
N PHE A 35 -16.34 -2.42 -18.63
CA PHE A 35 -16.55 -2.94 -19.97
C PHE A 35 -15.64 -2.24 -20.98
N LEU A 36 -15.60 -0.91 -20.97
CA LEU A 36 -14.74 -0.13 -21.87
C LEU A 36 -13.26 -0.46 -21.68
N ARG A 37 -12.80 -0.56 -20.43
CA ARG A 37 -11.42 -0.97 -20.12
C ARG A 37 -11.07 -2.35 -20.64
N SER A 38 -11.99 -3.31 -20.55
CA SER A 38 -11.77 -4.67 -21.05
C SER A 38 -11.65 -4.75 -22.58
N ARG A 39 -12.08 -3.71 -23.30
CA ARG A 39 -12.05 -3.61 -24.77
C ARG A 39 -10.90 -2.78 -25.32
N VAL A 40 -10.04 -2.26 -24.45
CA VAL A 40 -8.81 -1.54 -24.85
C VAL A 40 -7.84 -2.47 -25.54
N ARG A 41 -7.36 -2.09 -26.72
CA ARG A 41 -6.26 -2.81 -27.39
C ARG A 41 -4.93 -2.47 -26.74
N VAL A 42 -4.21 -3.47 -26.27
CA VAL A 42 -2.93 -3.32 -25.55
C VAL A 42 -1.69 -3.46 -26.45
N ALA A 43 -1.84 -3.74 -27.74
CA ALA A 43 -0.72 -3.82 -28.68
C ALA A 43 -0.29 -2.41 -29.11
N GLY A 44 0.83 -1.92 -28.59
CA GLY A 44 1.32 -0.54 -28.80
C GLY A 44 0.71 0.46 -27.82
N ILE A 45 0.32 1.63 -28.33
CA ILE A 45 -0.37 2.65 -27.49
C ILE A 45 -1.78 2.15 -27.20
N PRO A 46 -2.18 2.05 -25.92
CA PRO A 46 -3.52 1.59 -25.54
C PRO A 46 -4.60 2.45 -26.18
N THR A 47 -5.47 1.86 -27.00
CA THR A 47 -6.51 2.57 -27.74
C THR A 47 -7.87 1.88 -27.59
N LEU A 48 -8.93 2.69 -27.57
CA LEU A 48 -10.31 2.23 -27.59
C LEU A 48 -10.93 2.58 -28.95
N ASP A 49 -11.57 1.60 -29.61
CA ASP A 49 -12.20 1.83 -30.89
C ASP A 49 -13.57 2.52 -30.70
N ALA A 50 -13.89 3.51 -31.55
CA ALA A 50 -15.17 4.19 -31.56
C ALA A 50 -16.37 3.23 -31.71
N LYS A 51 -16.19 2.11 -32.41
CA LYS A 51 -17.22 1.08 -32.56
C LYS A 51 -17.63 0.47 -31.23
N VAL A 52 -16.70 0.34 -30.27
CA VAL A 52 -16.99 -0.15 -28.92
C VAL A 52 -17.89 0.82 -28.17
N ILE A 53 -17.58 2.12 -28.24
CA ILE A 53 -18.39 3.17 -27.61
C ILE A 53 -19.80 3.20 -28.23
N ASN A 54 -19.90 3.13 -29.57
CA ASN A 54 -21.17 3.12 -30.29
C ASN A 54 -22.00 1.86 -30.04
N SER A 55 -21.42 0.78 -29.53
CA SER A 55 -22.18 -0.44 -29.19
C SER A 55 -22.86 -0.38 -27.83
N ILE A 56 -22.53 0.61 -26.99
CA ILE A 56 -23.14 0.79 -25.66
C ILE A 56 -24.59 1.20 -25.82
N LYS A 57 -25.48 0.49 -25.14
CA LYS A 57 -26.91 0.81 -25.08
C LYS A 57 -27.20 1.57 -23.80
N ILE A 58 -27.65 2.82 -23.94
CA ILE A 58 -28.07 3.66 -22.81
C ILE A 58 -29.56 3.44 -22.57
N PRO A 59 -30.00 3.08 -21.36
CA PRO A 59 -31.43 2.92 -21.07
C PRO A 59 -32.14 4.28 -21.12
N ILE A 60 -33.28 4.34 -21.80
CA ILE A 60 -34.14 5.52 -21.85
C ILE A 60 -35.43 5.20 -21.11
N PRO A 61 -35.67 5.79 -19.92
CA PRO A 61 -36.90 5.57 -19.19
C PRO A 61 -38.10 6.16 -19.95
N CYS A 62 -39.27 5.52 -19.90
CA CYS A 62 -40.50 5.95 -20.53
C CYS A 62 -40.30 6.44 -21.99
N PRO A 63 -39.83 5.59 -22.93
CA PRO A 63 -39.44 6.02 -24.26
C PRO A 63 -40.60 6.64 -25.07
N ASP A 64 -41.85 6.26 -24.79
CA ASP A 64 -43.06 6.80 -25.45
C ASP A 64 -43.47 8.16 -24.92
N ASN A 65 -42.84 8.67 -23.85
CA ASN A 65 -43.14 9.99 -23.30
C ASN A 65 -41.82 10.75 -23.01
N PRO A 66 -41.29 11.50 -24.00
CA PRO A 66 -40.02 12.21 -23.87
C PRO A 66 -39.94 13.18 -22.69
N LYS A 67 -41.06 13.88 -22.38
CA LYS A 67 -41.10 14.80 -21.25
C LYS A 67 -40.91 14.07 -19.91
N LYS A 68 -41.68 13.02 -19.69
CA LYS A 68 -41.56 12.18 -18.49
C LYS A 68 -40.20 11.49 -18.42
N SER A 69 -39.67 11.08 -19.57
CA SER A 69 -38.33 10.50 -19.65
C SER A 69 -37.26 11.45 -19.11
N LEU A 70 -37.25 12.70 -19.54
CA LEU A 70 -36.30 13.71 -19.10
C LEU A 70 -36.51 14.10 -17.62
N GLU A 71 -37.72 14.08 -17.10
CA GLU A 71 -38.02 14.28 -15.68
C GLU A 71 -37.39 13.16 -14.83
N ILE A 72 -37.51 11.89 -15.22
CA ILE A 72 -36.91 10.74 -14.54
C ILE A 72 -35.39 10.81 -14.63
N GLN A 73 -34.83 11.08 -15.81
CA GLN A 73 -33.40 11.26 -15.99
C GLN A 73 -32.84 12.36 -15.08
N ALA A 74 -33.55 13.49 -14.97
CA ALA A 74 -33.13 14.58 -14.09
C ALA A 74 -33.17 14.21 -12.61
N GLU A 75 -34.15 13.40 -12.17
CA GLU A 75 -34.22 12.93 -10.79
C GLU A 75 -33.11 11.93 -10.48
N ILE A 76 -32.80 10.99 -11.38
CA ILE A 76 -31.66 10.10 -11.27
C ILE A 76 -30.36 10.90 -11.13
N VAL A 77 -30.18 11.92 -11.99
CA VAL A 77 -29.01 12.81 -11.92
C VAL A 77 -28.91 13.51 -10.57
N ARG A 78 -30.04 14.04 -10.06
CA ARG A 78 -30.10 14.73 -8.78
C ARG A 78 -29.63 13.81 -7.64
N ILE A 79 -30.09 12.56 -7.64
CA ILE A 79 -29.71 11.56 -6.64
C ILE A 79 -28.23 11.23 -6.76
N LEU A 80 -27.75 10.91 -7.97
CA LEU A 80 -26.35 10.53 -8.20
C LEU A 80 -25.36 11.67 -7.95
N ASP A 81 -25.74 12.91 -8.29
CA ASP A 81 -24.92 14.10 -7.97
C ASP A 81 -24.82 14.30 -6.44
N ALA A 82 -25.93 14.17 -5.70
CA ALA A 82 -25.92 14.25 -4.24
C ALA A 82 -25.05 13.14 -3.61
N MET A 83 -25.16 11.90 -4.07
CA MET A 83 -24.34 10.78 -3.62
C MET A 83 -22.86 11.00 -3.94
N THR A 84 -22.55 11.51 -5.14
CA THR A 84 -21.18 11.83 -5.56
C THR A 84 -20.56 12.89 -4.65
N ALA A 85 -21.29 13.98 -4.38
CA ALA A 85 -20.83 15.05 -3.51
C ALA A 85 -20.59 14.55 -2.08
N HIS A 86 -21.55 13.81 -1.52
CA HIS A 86 -21.42 13.26 -0.18
C HIS A 86 -20.26 12.25 -0.04
N THR A 87 -20.09 11.36 -1.03
CA THR A 87 -18.96 10.41 -1.02
C THR A 87 -17.63 11.13 -1.15
N ALA A 88 -17.54 12.18 -1.97
CA ALA A 88 -16.33 12.98 -2.10
C ALA A 88 -15.98 13.71 -0.80
N GLU A 89 -16.97 14.29 -0.11
CA GLU A 89 -16.80 14.95 1.19
C GLU A 89 -16.30 13.96 2.26
N LEU A 90 -16.99 12.83 2.44
CA LEU A 90 -16.58 11.78 3.38
C LEU A 90 -15.18 11.25 3.07
N THR A 91 -14.85 11.03 1.80
CA THR A 91 -13.53 10.55 1.41
C THR A 91 -12.45 11.59 1.72
N ALA A 92 -12.74 12.87 1.52
CA ALA A 92 -11.82 13.96 1.85
C ALA A 92 -11.59 14.07 3.37
N GLU A 93 -12.64 13.98 4.18
CA GLU A 93 -12.55 14.00 5.65
C GLU A 93 -11.73 12.81 6.17
N LEU A 94 -12.04 11.58 5.75
CA LEU A 94 -11.30 10.38 6.14
C LEU A 94 -9.82 10.44 5.69
N THR A 95 -9.55 11.00 4.52
CA THR A 95 -8.18 11.19 4.02
C THR A 95 -7.41 12.23 4.85
N ALA A 96 -8.08 13.32 5.24
CA ALA A 96 -7.50 14.33 6.13
C ALA A 96 -7.20 13.73 7.52
N GLU A 97 -8.13 12.96 8.08
CA GLU A 97 -7.93 12.26 9.34
C GLU A 97 -6.78 11.26 9.25
N LEU A 98 -6.72 10.42 8.21
CA LEU A 98 -5.61 9.49 8.00
C LEU A 98 -4.26 10.23 7.96
N THR A 99 -4.22 11.37 7.28
CA THR A 99 -3.00 12.19 7.20
C THR A 99 -2.60 12.74 8.58
N ALA A 100 -3.58 13.22 9.36
CA ALA A 100 -3.33 13.70 10.71
C ALA A 100 -2.87 12.56 11.65
N ARG A 101 -3.49 11.38 11.55
CA ARG A 101 -3.09 10.19 12.32
C ARG A 101 -1.70 9.69 11.97
N LYS A 102 -1.31 9.72 10.68
CA LYS A 102 0.07 9.38 10.27
C LYS A 102 1.10 10.34 10.85
N LYS A 103 0.81 11.65 10.87
CA LYS A 103 1.69 12.64 11.53
C LYS A 103 1.78 12.40 13.05
N GLN A 104 0.65 12.09 13.69
CA GLN A 104 0.59 11.76 15.10
C GLN A 104 1.39 10.48 15.41
N TYR A 105 1.24 9.44 14.58
CA TYR A 105 2.02 8.21 14.67
C TYR A 105 3.53 8.48 14.58
N ASP A 106 3.97 9.23 13.55
CA ASP A 106 5.39 9.55 13.38
C ASP A 106 5.94 10.29 14.59
N TYR A 107 5.20 11.27 15.13
CA TYR A 107 5.59 12.01 16.32
C TYR A 107 5.73 11.11 17.56
N TYR A 108 4.74 10.26 17.84
CA TYR A 108 4.79 9.38 19.02
C TYR A 108 5.83 8.28 18.85
N ARG A 109 5.97 7.71 17.65
CA ARG A 109 7.03 6.74 17.36
C ARG A 109 8.40 7.34 17.66
N ASP A 110 8.68 8.50 17.10
CA ASP A 110 9.97 9.16 17.27
C ASP A 110 10.21 9.55 18.73
N LYS A 111 9.16 9.99 19.44
CA LYS A 111 9.23 10.34 20.87
C LYS A 111 9.45 9.10 21.76
N LEU A 112 8.72 8.01 21.53
CA LEU A 112 8.84 6.77 22.33
C LEU A 112 10.17 6.03 22.09
N LEU A 113 10.82 6.29 20.96
CA LEU A 113 12.08 5.67 20.56
C LEU A 113 13.26 6.64 20.64
N SER A 114 13.06 7.86 21.18
CA SER A 114 14.13 8.79 21.55
C SER A 114 14.41 8.63 23.05
N PHE A 115 15.68 8.52 23.41
CA PHE A 115 16.12 8.32 24.78
C PHE A 115 17.18 9.36 25.12
N GLU A 116 17.17 9.83 26.35
CA GLU A 116 18.20 10.72 26.88
C GLU A 116 19.50 9.94 27.17
N GLU A 117 20.58 10.68 27.29
CA GLU A 117 21.90 10.08 27.59
C GLU A 117 21.87 9.42 28.97
N GLY A 118 22.21 8.11 29.01
CA GLY A 118 22.20 7.33 30.25
C GLY A 118 20.92 6.53 30.52
N GLU A 119 19.83 6.75 29.80
CA GLU A 119 18.59 5.97 29.97
C GLU A 119 18.67 4.59 29.32
N VAL A 120 19.52 4.44 28.31
CA VAL A 120 19.67 3.21 27.51
C VAL A 120 21.13 2.90 27.24
N GLU A 121 21.43 1.63 26.98
CA GLU A 121 22.69 1.21 26.35
C GLU A 121 22.51 1.16 24.84
N TRP A 122 23.42 1.79 24.10
CA TRP A 122 23.42 1.80 22.64
C TRP A 122 24.30 0.66 22.13
N LYS A 123 23.68 -0.47 21.71
CA LYS A 123 24.37 -1.64 21.16
C LYS A 123 24.40 -1.59 19.64
N ALA A 124 25.55 -1.97 19.06
CA ALA A 124 25.64 -2.12 17.61
C ALA A 124 24.74 -3.26 17.10
N ILE A 125 24.22 -3.14 15.89
CA ILE A 125 23.39 -4.20 15.29
C ILE A 125 24.16 -5.52 15.25
N GLU A 126 25.46 -5.50 14.95
CA GLU A 126 26.27 -6.72 14.94
C GLU A 126 26.39 -7.41 16.30
N ASP A 127 26.20 -6.70 17.41
CA ASP A 127 26.21 -7.29 18.75
C ASP A 127 24.87 -7.98 19.09
N VAL A 128 23.79 -7.53 18.48
CA VAL A 128 22.43 -7.95 18.77
C VAL A 128 21.88 -8.93 17.74
N PHE A 129 22.34 -8.86 16.49
CA PHE A 129 21.82 -9.63 15.37
C PHE A 129 22.90 -10.37 14.58
N ASP A 130 22.57 -11.55 14.11
CA ASP A 130 23.26 -12.17 12.98
C ASP A 130 22.83 -11.46 11.70
N ILE A 131 23.80 -10.97 10.92
CA ILE A 131 23.57 -10.23 9.70
C ILE A 131 23.82 -11.13 8.50
N PHE A 132 22.79 -11.46 7.76
CA PHE A 132 22.85 -12.28 6.56
C PHE A 132 22.50 -11.46 5.31
N ALA A 133 23.24 -11.62 4.22
CA ALA A 133 22.87 -11.04 2.92
C ALA A 133 22.25 -12.14 2.04
N GLY A 134 21.10 -11.84 1.44
CA GLY A 134 20.43 -12.74 0.51
C GLY A 134 21.31 -13.11 -0.67
N GLY A 135 21.20 -14.35 -1.12
CA GLY A 135 21.97 -14.93 -2.22
C GLY A 135 21.16 -15.11 -3.50
N ASP A 136 21.57 -16.06 -4.32
CA ASP A 136 20.88 -16.37 -5.56
C ASP A 136 19.54 -17.08 -5.31
N VAL A 137 18.66 -17.03 -6.30
CA VAL A 137 17.40 -17.76 -6.31
C VAL A 137 17.68 -19.28 -6.33
N PRO A 138 16.98 -20.10 -5.53
CA PRO A 138 17.13 -21.56 -5.54
C PRO A 138 16.46 -22.14 -6.81
N LYS A 139 17.18 -22.15 -7.94
CA LYS A 139 16.62 -22.51 -9.26
C LYS A 139 16.00 -23.90 -9.35
N GLU A 140 16.54 -24.84 -8.60
CA GLU A 140 16.06 -26.25 -8.59
C GLU A 140 14.80 -26.42 -7.72
N ASP A 141 14.63 -25.58 -6.72
CA ASP A 141 13.56 -25.61 -5.73
C ASP A 141 12.69 -24.32 -5.85
N PHE A 142 12.25 -23.95 -7.06
CA PHE A 142 11.53 -22.71 -7.35
C PHE A 142 10.16 -22.95 -7.97
N SER A 143 9.16 -22.19 -7.52
CA SER A 143 7.84 -22.10 -8.16
C SER A 143 7.39 -20.64 -8.22
N GLU A 144 6.74 -20.24 -9.32
CA GLU A 144 6.11 -18.93 -9.45
C GLU A 144 4.84 -18.80 -8.59
N SER A 145 4.18 -19.93 -8.33
CA SER A 145 2.92 -19.99 -7.59
C SER A 145 3.06 -20.79 -6.31
N LYS A 146 2.33 -20.39 -5.27
CA LYS A 146 2.25 -21.15 -4.03
C LYS A 146 1.53 -22.49 -4.26
N THR A 147 2.15 -23.58 -3.79
CA THR A 147 1.59 -24.93 -3.78
C THR A 147 1.72 -25.54 -2.38
N GLU A 148 1.23 -26.76 -2.18
CA GLU A 148 1.44 -27.49 -0.92
C GLU A 148 2.92 -27.80 -0.67
N GLU A 149 3.68 -28.13 -1.71
CA GLU A 149 5.11 -28.43 -1.66
C GLU A 149 5.95 -27.14 -1.59
N TYR A 150 5.63 -26.14 -2.42
CA TYR A 150 6.34 -24.86 -2.51
C TYR A 150 5.55 -23.79 -1.80
N ASN A 151 5.65 -23.72 -0.46
CA ASN A 151 4.84 -22.84 0.38
C ASN A 151 5.66 -21.79 1.15
N ILE A 152 6.99 -21.82 1.05
CA ILE A 152 7.91 -20.89 1.69
C ILE A 152 8.19 -19.74 0.73
N PRO A 153 7.96 -18.47 1.12
CA PRO A 153 8.16 -17.35 0.24
C PRO A 153 9.64 -17.07 -0.01
N ILE A 154 9.98 -16.82 -1.26
CA ILE A 154 11.27 -16.26 -1.68
C ILE A 154 11.11 -14.74 -1.69
N LEU A 155 11.90 -14.04 -0.90
CA LEU A 155 11.77 -12.59 -0.70
C LEU A 155 12.96 -11.82 -1.28
N SER A 156 12.67 -10.71 -1.94
CA SER A 156 13.62 -9.74 -2.46
C SER A 156 13.34 -8.33 -1.89
N ASN A 157 13.95 -7.30 -2.45
CA ASN A 157 13.94 -5.91 -1.98
C ASN A 157 12.66 -5.11 -2.28
N GLY A 158 11.52 -5.73 -2.45
CA GLY A 158 10.24 -5.04 -2.65
C GLY A 158 9.64 -4.51 -1.35
N ILE A 159 8.64 -3.64 -1.48
CA ILE A 159 7.80 -3.17 -0.38
C ILE A 159 6.57 -4.09 -0.31
N ASP A 160 6.22 -4.55 0.89
CA ASP A 160 5.06 -5.40 1.16
C ASP A 160 4.97 -6.61 0.20
N GLU A 161 3.85 -6.80 -0.49
CA GLU A 161 3.63 -7.91 -1.42
C GLU A 161 4.62 -7.90 -2.60
N LYS A 162 5.14 -6.74 -2.99
CA LYS A 162 6.15 -6.61 -4.05
C LYS A 162 7.51 -7.18 -3.66
N SER A 163 7.71 -7.56 -2.39
CA SER A 163 8.90 -8.28 -1.93
C SER A 163 8.87 -9.76 -2.31
N LEU A 164 7.69 -10.32 -2.59
CA LEU A 164 7.55 -11.71 -2.99
C LEU A 164 8.07 -11.91 -4.42
N TYR A 165 9.04 -12.79 -4.56
CA TYR A 165 9.64 -13.17 -5.85
C TYR A 165 9.09 -14.49 -6.38
N GLY A 166 8.72 -15.41 -5.49
CA GLY A 166 8.20 -16.74 -5.80
C GLY A 166 8.17 -17.61 -4.55
N TRP A 167 8.16 -18.89 -4.72
CA TRP A 167 8.00 -19.87 -3.66
C TRP A 167 9.04 -20.98 -3.75
N THR A 168 9.39 -21.56 -2.58
CA THR A 168 10.30 -22.69 -2.46
C THR A 168 9.82 -23.66 -1.39
N ASN A 169 10.41 -24.85 -1.34
CA ASN A 169 10.17 -25.84 -0.29
C ASN A 169 11.23 -25.81 0.83
N LYS A 170 12.23 -24.90 0.74
CA LYS A 170 13.35 -24.81 1.69
C LYS A 170 13.43 -23.40 2.30
N ALA A 171 13.26 -23.30 3.61
CA ALA A 171 13.57 -22.07 4.33
C ALA A 171 15.08 -21.92 4.52
N LYS A 172 15.59 -20.72 4.37
CA LYS A 172 16.96 -20.36 4.75
C LYS A 172 17.00 -19.62 6.08
N ILE A 173 15.91 -18.92 6.39
CA ILE A 173 15.67 -18.24 7.65
C ILE A 173 14.40 -18.85 8.26
N GLU A 174 14.55 -19.48 9.41
CA GLU A 174 13.44 -20.15 10.11
C GLU A 174 12.93 -19.34 11.31
N LYS A 175 13.78 -18.46 11.87
CA LYS A 175 13.46 -17.64 13.04
C LYS A 175 12.87 -16.30 12.61
N PRO A 176 11.96 -15.71 13.42
CA PRO A 176 11.53 -14.34 13.21
C PRO A 176 12.72 -13.39 13.03
N SER A 177 12.68 -12.57 11.99
CA SER A 177 13.80 -11.73 11.58
C SER A 177 13.30 -10.40 10.99
N LEU A 178 14.17 -9.40 10.96
CA LEU A 178 13.93 -8.20 10.16
C LEU A 178 14.62 -8.34 8.81
N THR A 179 13.99 -7.78 7.77
CA THR A 179 14.61 -7.66 6.46
C THR A 179 14.78 -6.20 6.09
N VAL A 180 15.95 -5.84 5.55
CA VAL A 180 16.26 -4.47 5.12
C VAL A 180 16.63 -4.50 3.65
N SER A 181 15.95 -3.69 2.83
CA SER A 181 16.21 -3.58 1.40
C SER A 181 17.53 -2.88 1.13
N ALA A 182 18.43 -3.54 0.40
CA ALA A 182 19.76 -3.03 0.10
C ALA A 182 19.84 -2.20 -1.20
N ARG A 183 18.84 -2.33 -2.10
CA ARG A 183 18.76 -1.59 -3.38
C ARG A 183 17.31 -1.25 -3.70
N GLY A 184 17.12 -0.25 -4.56
CA GLY A 184 15.79 0.24 -4.96
C GLY A 184 15.12 0.98 -3.81
N THR A 185 14.40 0.29 -2.96
CA THR A 185 13.80 0.82 -1.72
C THR A 185 14.77 0.76 -0.55
N ILE A 186 15.94 1.39 -0.70
CA ILE A 186 17.05 1.32 0.26
C ILE A 186 16.59 1.68 1.67
N GLY A 187 16.93 0.81 2.64
CA GLY A 187 16.62 0.99 4.05
C GLY A 187 15.21 0.53 4.44
N TRP A 188 14.32 0.23 3.48
CA TRP A 188 12.99 -0.28 3.80
C TRP A 188 13.10 -1.52 4.68
N THR A 189 12.55 -1.43 5.89
CA THR A 189 12.59 -2.49 6.89
C THR A 189 11.24 -3.18 7.00
N SER A 190 11.24 -4.51 7.00
CA SER A 190 10.03 -5.32 7.19
C SER A 190 10.24 -6.34 8.31
N TYR A 191 9.18 -6.57 9.08
CA TYR A 191 9.10 -7.63 10.09
C TYR A 191 8.66 -8.94 9.43
N ARG A 192 9.36 -10.03 9.70
CA ARG A 192 9.09 -11.37 9.17
C ARG A 192 9.00 -12.37 10.32
N ASP A 193 7.82 -12.90 10.55
CA ASP A 193 7.48 -13.87 11.60
C ASP A 193 7.40 -15.31 11.09
N GLN A 194 7.33 -15.50 9.77
CA GLN A 194 7.28 -16.81 9.11
C GLN A 194 8.62 -17.15 8.48
N PRO A 195 8.93 -18.45 8.30
CA PRO A 195 10.10 -18.89 7.55
C PRO A 195 10.10 -18.36 6.11
N PHE A 196 11.28 -17.98 5.61
CA PHE A 196 11.44 -17.47 4.26
C PHE A 196 12.82 -17.76 3.66
N PHE A 197 12.96 -17.55 2.36
CA PHE A 197 14.21 -17.61 1.62
C PHE A 197 14.59 -16.22 1.10
N PRO A 198 15.62 -15.55 1.65
CA PRO A 198 16.07 -14.24 1.17
C PRO A 198 16.98 -14.37 -0.04
N ILE A 199 16.70 -13.59 -1.09
CA ILE A 199 17.56 -13.49 -2.27
C ILE A 199 18.26 -12.13 -2.36
N VAL A 200 19.09 -11.94 -3.39
CA VAL A 200 19.90 -10.74 -3.62
C VAL A 200 19.14 -9.42 -3.36
N ARG A 201 19.86 -8.44 -2.84
CA ARG A 201 19.39 -7.10 -2.46
C ARG A 201 18.56 -7.04 -1.17
N LEU A 202 18.53 -8.13 -0.40
CA LEU A 202 17.88 -8.18 0.89
C LEU A 202 18.92 -8.50 1.97
N ILE A 203 18.95 -7.70 3.04
CA ILE A 203 19.76 -7.96 4.25
C ILE A 203 18.81 -8.45 5.33
N VAL A 204 19.18 -9.51 6.03
CA VAL A 204 18.40 -10.13 7.09
C VAL A 204 19.12 -9.93 8.43
N LEU A 205 18.35 -9.54 9.45
CA LEU A 205 18.78 -9.37 10.82
C LEU A 205 18.03 -10.37 11.70
N THR A 206 18.72 -11.43 12.16
CA THR A 206 18.14 -12.45 13.04
C THR A 206 18.66 -12.23 14.46
N PRO A 207 17.81 -12.12 15.49
CA PRO A 207 18.25 -11.84 16.86
C PRO A 207 19.20 -12.91 17.43
N LYS A 208 20.30 -12.47 18.05
CA LYS A 208 21.25 -13.30 18.85
C LYS A 208 20.96 -13.24 20.34
N ILE A 209 20.29 -12.19 20.78
CA ILE A 209 19.94 -11.97 22.18
C ILE A 209 18.41 -11.92 22.34
N LYS A 210 17.94 -12.00 23.56
CA LYS A 210 16.52 -11.84 23.89
C LYS A 210 16.13 -10.38 23.75
N ILE A 211 15.32 -10.07 22.77
CA ILE A 211 14.86 -8.73 22.42
C ILE A 211 13.49 -8.77 21.74
N ASN A 212 12.65 -7.77 21.96
CA ASN A 212 11.41 -7.66 21.18
C ASN A 212 11.74 -7.18 19.75
N LEU A 213 11.57 -8.07 18.78
CA LEU A 213 11.92 -7.80 17.39
C LEU A 213 11.09 -6.67 16.77
N LYS A 214 9.82 -6.50 17.17
CA LYS A 214 8.98 -5.38 16.74
C LYS A 214 9.47 -4.04 17.29
N TYR A 215 10.02 -4.01 18.50
CA TYR A 215 10.65 -2.81 19.05
C TYR A 215 11.78 -2.32 18.14
N VAL A 216 12.67 -3.25 17.75
CA VAL A 216 13.75 -2.93 16.81
C VAL A 216 13.21 -2.57 15.43
N TYR A 217 12.17 -3.24 14.94
CA TYR A 217 11.48 -2.88 13.71
C TYR A 217 11.03 -1.42 13.73
N TYR A 218 10.34 -0.97 14.77
CA TYR A 218 9.89 0.41 14.89
C TYR A 218 11.05 1.41 15.00
N PHE A 219 12.13 1.04 15.72
CA PHE A 219 13.33 1.86 15.75
C PHE A 219 13.97 2.00 14.36
N MET A 220 14.12 0.90 13.61
CA MET A 220 14.66 0.92 12.25
C MET A 220 13.82 1.81 11.32
N LYS A 221 12.50 1.87 11.51
CA LYS A 221 11.62 2.80 10.78
C LYS A 221 11.97 4.27 11.01
N THR A 222 12.49 4.66 12.17
CA THR A 222 12.91 6.05 12.44
C THR A 222 14.14 6.48 11.66
N ILE A 223 14.95 5.51 11.22
CA ILE A 223 16.22 5.74 10.53
C ILE A 223 16.20 5.36 9.04
N GLU A 224 15.12 4.81 8.51
CA GLU A 224 15.00 4.38 7.10
C GLU A 224 15.49 5.42 6.09
N LYS A 225 15.21 6.70 6.33
CA LYS A 225 15.59 7.82 5.47
C LYS A 225 16.96 8.41 5.78
N LYS A 226 17.64 7.91 6.81
CA LYS A 226 18.91 8.45 7.31
C LYS A 226 20.13 7.67 6.85
N TYR A 227 19.95 6.57 6.10
CA TYR A 227 21.07 5.81 5.58
C TYR A 227 21.90 6.64 4.59
N LYS A 228 23.17 6.79 4.90
CA LYS A 228 24.14 7.41 3.97
C LYS A 228 24.58 6.34 2.97
N VAL A 229 24.11 6.44 1.73
CA VAL A 229 24.56 5.59 0.62
C VAL A 229 25.50 6.38 -0.29
N GLN A 230 26.36 5.66 -1.00
CA GLN A 230 27.27 6.29 -1.96
C GLN A 230 26.47 6.94 -3.08
N GLU A 231 26.82 8.19 -3.43
CA GLU A 231 26.18 8.94 -4.53
C GLU A 231 26.69 8.51 -5.90
N ALA A 232 27.90 7.91 -5.96
CA ALA A 232 28.51 7.44 -7.20
C ALA A 232 28.14 5.98 -7.50
N GLY A 233 27.58 5.72 -8.68
CA GLY A 233 27.15 4.42 -9.14
C GLY A 233 25.70 4.07 -8.74
N ILE A 234 25.39 2.76 -8.64
CA ILE A 234 24.08 2.30 -8.19
C ILE A 234 24.05 2.34 -6.66
N PRO A 235 23.19 3.18 -6.04
CA PRO A 235 23.10 3.24 -4.58
C PRO A 235 22.78 1.87 -3.98
N GLN A 236 23.56 1.49 -2.98
CA GLN A 236 23.42 0.20 -2.30
C GLN A 236 23.77 0.30 -0.82
N LEU A 237 22.94 -0.31 0.01
CA LEU A 237 23.22 -0.55 1.40
C LEU A 237 24.01 -1.87 1.54
N THR A 238 25.05 -1.89 2.36
CA THR A 238 25.91 -3.07 2.56
C THR A 238 25.94 -3.50 4.02
N LYS A 239 26.33 -4.75 4.30
CA LYS A 239 26.50 -5.24 5.70
C LYS A 239 27.38 -4.32 6.56
N PRO A 240 28.55 -3.84 6.10
CA PRO A 240 29.38 -2.91 6.88
C PRO A 240 28.66 -1.61 7.24
N MET A 241 27.71 -1.13 6.42
CA MET A 241 26.97 0.10 6.69
C MET A 241 25.87 -0.07 7.73
N ILE A 242 25.38 -1.32 7.90
CA ILE A 242 24.33 -1.65 8.87
C ILE A 242 24.91 -2.08 10.22
N LYS A 243 26.00 -2.79 10.23
CA LYS A 243 26.55 -3.45 11.41
C LYS A 243 26.82 -2.49 12.58
N ASP A 244 27.30 -1.29 12.28
CA ASP A 244 27.69 -0.26 13.25
C ASP A 244 26.53 0.64 13.70
N ILE A 245 25.31 0.47 13.13
CA ILE A 245 24.11 1.19 13.57
C ILE A 245 23.81 0.76 15.00
N LYS A 246 23.66 1.76 15.88
CA LYS A 246 23.36 1.53 17.28
C LYS A 246 21.85 1.56 17.52
N ILE A 247 21.37 0.56 18.25
CA ILE A 247 19.98 0.45 18.71
C ILE A 247 19.93 0.67 20.23
N PRO A 248 18.92 1.36 20.75
CA PRO A 248 18.81 1.62 22.17
C PRO A 248 18.23 0.41 22.91
N ILE A 249 18.89 -0.04 23.97
CA ILE A 249 18.44 -1.11 24.85
C ILE A 249 18.08 -0.49 26.20
N PRO A 250 16.79 -0.38 26.55
CA PRO A 250 16.38 0.15 27.85
C PRO A 250 16.74 -0.86 28.95
N TYR A 251 17.02 -0.39 30.16
CA TYR A 251 17.35 -1.21 31.33
C TYR A 251 18.41 -2.29 31.05
N PRO A 252 19.61 -1.94 30.58
CA PRO A 252 20.60 -2.93 30.09
C PRO A 252 21.07 -3.93 31.15
N ALA A 253 20.94 -3.61 32.43
CA ALA A 253 21.31 -4.50 33.55
C ALA A 253 20.16 -5.45 33.98
N ASP A 254 18.95 -5.30 33.44
CA ASP A 254 17.77 -6.08 33.81
C ASP A 254 16.99 -6.47 32.54
N GLU A 255 17.21 -7.70 32.07
CA GLU A 255 16.63 -8.20 30.82
C GLU A 255 15.10 -8.23 30.83
N ASP A 256 14.50 -8.58 31.98
CA ASP A 256 13.04 -8.66 32.07
C ASP A 256 12.38 -7.28 32.06
N LYS A 257 12.95 -6.30 32.77
CA LYS A 257 12.52 -4.90 32.67
C LYS A 257 12.76 -4.34 31.28
N SER A 258 13.87 -4.68 30.64
CA SER A 258 14.15 -4.28 29.27
C SER A 258 13.04 -4.74 28.32
N LEU A 259 12.68 -6.02 28.38
CA LEU A 259 11.61 -6.57 27.55
C LEU A 259 10.24 -5.99 27.87
N GLU A 260 9.95 -5.75 29.15
CA GLU A 260 8.70 -5.11 29.54
C GLU A 260 8.56 -3.70 28.94
N ALA A 261 9.61 -2.89 29.04
CA ALA A 261 9.63 -1.55 28.43
C ALA A 261 9.50 -1.61 26.91
N GLN A 262 10.21 -2.51 26.23
CA GLN A 262 10.09 -2.73 24.80
C GLN A 262 8.67 -3.16 24.42
N ASN A 263 8.04 -4.07 25.17
CA ASN A 263 6.68 -4.55 24.93
C ASN A 263 5.64 -3.42 25.10
N GLN A 264 5.81 -2.55 26.08
CA GLN A 264 4.93 -1.38 26.29
C GLN A 264 4.99 -0.42 25.11
N ILE A 265 6.19 -0.11 24.61
CA ILE A 265 6.38 0.72 23.42
C ILE A 265 5.73 0.08 22.19
N VAL A 266 5.97 -1.21 21.97
CA VAL A 266 5.37 -1.97 20.86
C VAL A 266 3.85 -1.98 20.94
N ALA A 267 3.27 -2.20 22.11
CA ALA A 267 1.81 -2.23 22.28
C ALA A 267 1.14 -0.88 21.93
N ILE A 268 1.83 0.24 22.16
CA ILE A 268 1.35 1.56 21.75
C ILE A 268 1.47 1.72 20.23
N LEU A 269 2.63 1.39 19.66
CA LEU A 269 2.91 1.58 18.23
C LEU A 269 2.09 0.64 17.35
N ASP A 270 1.86 -0.61 17.76
CA ASP A 270 0.98 -1.55 17.05
C ASP A 270 -0.46 -1.02 16.92
N LYS A 271 -0.99 -0.33 17.94
CA LYS A 271 -2.32 0.30 17.86
C LYS A 271 -2.37 1.43 16.83
N PHE A 272 -1.33 2.26 16.77
CA PHE A 272 -1.24 3.30 15.77
C PHE A 272 -1.07 2.73 14.35
N ASP A 273 -0.26 1.70 14.20
CA ASP A 273 -0.03 1.02 12.92
C ASP A 273 -1.33 0.42 12.38
N ALA A 274 -2.10 -0.28 13.22
CA ALA A 274 -3.41 -0.82 12.86
C ALA A 274 -4.38 0.28 12.38
N LEU A 275 -4.38 1.45 13.00
CA LEU A 275 -5.25 2.58 12.60
C LEU A 275 -4.83 3.25 11.29
N THR A 276 -3.53 3.29 10.98
CA THR A 276 -2.98 4.11 9.91
C THR A 276 -2.49 3.34 8.68
N ALA A 277 -2.12 2.08 8.85
CA ALA A 277 -1.51 1.27 7.80
C ALA A 277 -2.33 0.03 7.44
N SER A 278 -3.20 -0.48 8.34
CA SER A 278 -3.99 -1.67 8.06
C SER A 278 -4.97 -1.46 6.91
N ILE A 279 -4.87 -2.33 5.89
CA ILE A 279 -5.82 -2.38 4.76
C ILE A 279 -7.07 -3.21 5.08
N THR A 280 -7.06 -3.96 6.18
CA THR A 280 -8.19 -4.79 6.63
C THR A 280 -9.03 -4.12 7.71
N GLU A 281 -8.42 -3.19 8.45
CA GLU A 281 -9.03 -2.46 9.56
C GLU A 281 -8.59 -1.00 9.51
N GLY A 282 -9.28 -0.11 10.22
CA GLY A 282 -8.92 1.30 10.31
C GLY A 282 -9.33 2.16 9.11
N LEU A 283 -8.76 3.37 9.05
CA LEU A 283 -9.16 4.41 8.09
C LEU A 283 -8.98 4.05 6.60
N PRO A 284 -7.90 3.38 6.18
CA PRO A 284 -7.76 2.97 4.78
C PRO A 284 -8.88 2.04 4.32
N ARG A 285 -9.27 1.09 5.18
CA ARG A 285 -10.39 0.17 4.90
C ARG A 285 -11.72 0.89 4.81
N GLU A 286 -11.96 1.86 5.68
CA GLU A 286 -13.20 2.63 5.64
C GLU A 286 -13.32 3.45 4.36
N ILE A 287 -12.25 4.11 3.91
CA ILE A 287 -12.22 4.83 2.64
C ILE A 287 -12.60 3.91 1.48
N GLU A 288 -11.99 2.72 1.41
CA GLU A 288 -12.30 1.74 0.37
C GLU A 288 -13.77 1.30 0.39
N LEU A 289 -14.31 1.03 1.58
CA LEU A 289 -15.71 0.61 1.74
C LEU A 289 -16.69 1.69 1.29
N ARG A 290 -16.43 2.98 1.60
CA ARG A 290 -17.26 4.10 1.14
C ARG A 290 -17.28 4.22 -0.37
N GLN A 291 -16.12 4.05 -1.02
CA GLN A 291 -16.02 4.06 -2.47
C GLN A 291 -16.78 2.89 -3.11
N LYS A 292 -16.68 1.69 -2.55
CA LYS A 292 -17.44 0.50 -3.01
C LYS A 292 -18.95 0.69 -2.81
N GLN A 293 -19.38 1.25 -1.70
CA GLN A 293 -20.78 1.55 -1.42
C GLN A 293 -21.36 2.52 -2.45
N TYR A 294 -20.63 3.58 -2.77
CA TYR A 294 -21.03 4.52 -3.81
C TYR A 294 -21.16 3.84 -5.18
N ALA A 295 -20.15 3.04 -5.59
CA ALA A 295 -20.21 2.32 -6.87
C ALA A 295 -21.41 1.39 -6.95
N TYR A 296 -21.70 0.63 -5.88
CA TYR A 296 -22.84 -0.26 -5.81
C TYR A 296 -24.17 0.49 -6.01
N TYR A 297 -24.42 1.55 -5.26
CA TYR A 297 -25.68 2.31 -5.40
C TYR A 297 -25.79 3.04 -6.74
N ARG A 298 -24.70 3.53 -7.31
CA ARG A 298 -24.67 4.11 -8.65
C ARG A 298 -25.11 3.09 -9.71
N ASP A 299 -24.64 1.85 -9.61
CA ASP A 299 -24.91 0.80 -10.59
C ASP A 299 -26.33 0.19 -10.45
N LEU A 300 -27.02 0.48 -9.33
CA LEU A 300 -28.45 0.13 -9.14
C LEU A 300 -29.44 1.10 -9.79
N LEU A 301 -29.04 2.34 -9.99
CA LEU A 301 -29.89 3.41 -10.57
C LEU A 301 -29.70 3.53 -12.08
#